data_488f896321d9a0852a81b384f8c77d56
#
_entry.id   488f896321d9a0852a81b384f8c77d56
#
_cell.length_a   1.000
_cell.length_b   1.000
_cell.length_c   1.000
_cell.angle_alpha   90.00
_cell.angle_beta   90.00
_cell.angle_gamma   90.00
#
_symmetry.space_group_name_H-M   'P 1'
#
loop_
_entity.id
_entity.type
_entity.pdbx_description
1 polymer ?
#
loop_
_entity_poly.entity_id
_entity_poly.type
_entity_poly.pdbx_seq_one_letter_code
_entity_poly.pdbx_strand_id
1 'polypeptide(L)'
;MLEMMKDQKFAQMAFVVRDVEKAKTEFSRLFGFKEVPPTCDLGPVETAKTEYKGKPSPEIECKIAYFDFANIQIELMEPNEVPSAWRDWLDAHGESLHHVSFFVTNTRERIRELEEKGMELVQQGDFADGSGCYAYLDTKGKLPCLIELLENY
;
A
#
# COMPACT_ATOMS: atom_id res chain seq x y z
N MET A 1 -11.67 16.97 -17.24
CA MET A 1 -11.22 15.60 -17.64
C MET A 1 -10.08 15.18 -16.72
N LEU A 2 -10.16 14.00 -16.15
CA LEU A 2 -9.04 13.47 -15.36
C LEU A 2 -7.82 13.21 -16.26
N GLU A 3 -6.63 13.48 -15.75
CA GLU A 3 -5.40 13.06 -16.39
C GLU A 3 -5.35 11.55 -16.52
N MET A 4 -4.74 11.03 -17.58
CA MET A 4 -4.58 9.59 -17.77
C MET A 4 -3.68 8.98 -16.68
N MET A 5 -3.92 7.75 -16.27
CA MET A 5 -3.06 7.07 -15.28
C MET A 5 -1.58 7.03 -15.71
N LYS A 6 -1.30 6.93 -17.00
CA LYS A 6 0.09 6.99 -17.53
C LYS A 6 0.81 8.30 -17.26
N ASP A 7 0.07 9.37 -17.00
CA ASP A 7 0.61 10.71 -16.73
C ASP A 7 0.75 10.99 -15.21
N GLN A 8 0.33 10.04 -14.36
CA GLN A 8 0.44 10.15 -12.92
C GLN A 8 1.86 9.82 -12.44
N LYS A 9 2.23 10.44 -11.32
CA LYS A 9 3.53 10.23 -10.71
C LYS A 9 3.59 8.88 -10.00
N PHE A 10 4.53 8.03 -10.38
CA PHE A 10 4.81 6.78 -9.69
C PHE A 10 5.40 7.08 -8.29
N ALA A 11 4.85 6.44 -7.26
CA ALA A 11 5.22 6.76 -5.88
C ALA A 11 6.04 5.66 -5.22
N GLN A 12 5.53 4.43 -5.19
CA GLN A 12 6.08 3.34 -4.38
C GLN A 12 5.96 1.99 -5.07
N MET A 13 6.84 1.06 -4.63
CA MET A 13 6.65 -0.38 -4.75
C MET A 13 6.65 -0.97 -3.35
N ALA A 14 5.76 -1.92 -3.08
CA ALA A 14 5.65 -2.54 -1.77
C ALA A 14 5.67 -4.05 -1.83
N PHE A 15 6.39 -4.65 -0.89
CA PHE A 15 6.45 -6.09 -0.69
C PHE A 15 5.82 -6.45 0.65
N VAL A 16 4.97 -7.48 0.67
CA VAL A 16 4.53 -8.09 1.92
C VAL A 16 5.56 -9.11 2.38
N VAL A 17 5.87 -9.07 3.66
CA VAL A 17 6.85 -9.93 4.32
C VAL A 17 6.27 -10.50 5.61
N ARG A 18 6.83 -11.60 6.09
CA ARG A 18 6.41 -12.24 7.34
C ARG A 18 7.10 -11.65 8.58
N ASP A 19 8.25 -11.03 8.39
CA ASP A 19 9.09 -10.46 9.45
C ASP A 19 9.79 -9.21 8.90
N VAL A 20 9.24 -8.05 9.23
CA VAL A 20 9.75 -6.77 8.72
C VAL A 20 11.13 -6.44 9.30
N GLU A 21 11.42 -6.84 10.54
CA GLU A 21 12.72 -6.57 11.18
C GLU A 21 13.86 -7.32 10.48
N LYS A 22 13.61 -8.58 10.17
CA LYS A 22 14.55 -9.40 9.38
C LYS A 22 14.67 -8.88 7.95
N ALA A 23 13.56 -8.63 7.29
CA ALA A 23 13.53 -8.18 5.90
C ALA A 23 14.24 -6.83 5.71
N LYS A 24 13.97 -5.84 6.57
CA LYS A 24 14.61 -4.52 6.46
C LYS A 24 16.12 -4.57 6.72
N THR A 25 16.57 -5.43 7.62
CA THR A 25 17.99 -5.62 7.91
C THR A 25 18.72 -6.19 6.69
N GLU A 26 18.18 -7.24 6.08
CA GLU A 26 18.74 -7.83 4.86
C GLU A 26 18.67 -6.87 3.67
N PHE A 27 17.56 -6.18 3.50
CA PHE A 27 17.39 -5.18 2.44
C PHE A 27 18.44 -4.06 2.55
N SER A 28 18.64 -3.53 3.76
CA SER A 28 19.67 -2.52 4.02
C SER A 28 21.06 -3.01 3.65
N ARG A 29 21.40 -4.23 4.03
CA ARG A 29 22.69 -4.85 3.71
C ARG A 29 22.90 -5.01 2.20
N LEU A 30 21.89 -5.51 1.50
CA LEU A 30 21.97 -5.80 0.06
C LEU A 30 22.08 -4.53 -0.79
N PHE A 31 21.38 -3.46 -0.40
CA PHE A 31 21.33 -2.22 -1.18
C PHE A 31 22.22 -1.09 -0.64
N GLY A 32 23.04 -1.39 0.38
CA GLY A 32 24.05 -0.45 0.87
C GLY A 32 23.51 0.74 1.68
N PHE A 33 22.37 0.57 2.34
CA PHE A 33 21.88 1.55 3.30
C PHE A 33 22.74 1.50 4.55
N LYS A 34 23.29 2.64 4.96
CA LYS A 34 24.17 2.74 6.14
C LYS A 34 23.43 2.52 7.44
N GLU A 35 22.17 2.91 7.48
CA GLU A 35 21.29 2.76 8.64
C GLU A 35 20.07 1.91 8.25
N VAL A 36 19.69 1.00 9.15
CA VAL A 36 18.44 0.25 8.99
C VAL A 36 17.29 1.19 9.37
N PRO A 37 16.30 1.40 8.49
CA PRO A 37 15.22 2.34 8.79
C PRO A 37 14.38 1.86 9.99
N PRO A 38 13.73 2.79 10.72
CA PRO A 38 12.82 2.43 11.78
C PRO A 38 11.60 1.70 11.21
N THR A 39 10.97 0.86 12.04
CA THR A 39 9.66 0.30 11.74
C THR A 39 8.59 1.29 12.16
N CYS A 40 7.66 1.58 11.27
CA CYS A 40 6.48 2.40 11.52
C CYS A 40 5.25 1.50 11.63
N ASP A 41 4.37 1.79 12.59
CA ASP A 41 3.10 1.09 12.72
C ASP A 41 2.00 1.87 11.98
N LEU A 42 1.27 1.18 11.11
CA LEU A 42 0.05 1.68 10.50
C LEU A 42 -1.15 1.10 11.23
N GLY A 43 -1.77 1.91 12.08
CA GLY A 43 -2.96 1.54 12.86
C GLY A 43 -2.68 0.74 14.15
N PRO A 44 -3.73 0.47 14.96
CA PRO A 44 -5.05 1.04 14.75
C PRO A 44 -5.06 2.53 15.11
N VAL A 45 -5.45 3.39 14.19
CA VAL A 45 -5.58 4.82 14.43
C VAL A 45 -7.01 5.22 14.11
N GLU A 46 -7.71 5.84 15.05
CA GLU A 46 -9.11 6.28 14.86
C GLU A 46 -9.27 7.18 13.62
N THR A 47 -8.24 7.95 13.30
CA THR A 47 -8.22 8.85 12.15
C THR A 47 -8.06 8.14 10.81
N ALA A 48 -7.53 6.93 10.78
CA ALA A 48 -7.27 6.21 9.53
C ALA A 48 -8.53 5.72 8.82
N LYS A 49 -9.63 5.55 9.56
CA LYS A 49 -10.95 5.14 9.00
C LYS A 49 -10.84 4.00 7.99
N THR A 50 -10.01 3.01 8.29
CA THR A 50 -9.73 1.90 7.38
C THR A 50 -11.00 1.10 7.08
N GLU A 51 -11.26 0.90 5.79
CA GLU A 51 -12.31 0.04 5.28
C GLU A 51 -11.70 -1.11 4.48
N TYR A 52 -12.18 -2.32 4.74
CA TYR A 52 -11.81 -3.53 4.01
C TYR A 52 -13.06 -4.19 3.45
N LYS A 53 -13.09 -4.39 2.12
CA LYS A 53 -14.27 -4.90 1.39
C LYS A 53 -15.56 -4.15 1.73
N GLY A 54 -15.47 -2.82 1.81
CA GLY A 54 -16.59 -1.92 2.07
C GLY A 54 -17.09 -1.88 3.52
N LYS A 55 -16.36 -2.47 4.47
CA LYS A 55 -16.71 -2.48 5.90
C LYS A 55 -15.63 -1.83 6.74
N PRO A 56 -15.99 -1.01 7.74
CA PRO A 56 -15.05 -0.49 8.71
C PRO A 56 -14.27 -1.64 9.37
N SER A 57 -12.95 -1.53 9.40
CA SER A 57 -12.05 -2.58 9.91
C SER A 57 -10.93 -1.95 10.75
N PRO A 58 -11.26 -1.41 11.93
CA PRO A 58 -10.30 -0.65 12.75
C PRO A 58 -9.20 -1.53 13.37
N GLU A 59 -9.35 -2.86 13.38
CA GLU A 59 -8.39 -3.79 13.93
C GLU A 59 -7.21 -4.10 12.98
N ILE A 60 -7.26 -3.64 11.74
CA ILE A 60 -6.20 -3.87 10.77
C ILE A 60 -4.97 -3.05 11.16
N GLU A 61 -3.85 -3.73 11.28
CA GLU A 61 -2.54 -3.16 11.57
C GLU A 61 -1.51 -3.68 10.58
N CYS A 62 -0.52 -2.86 10.30
CA CYS A 62 0.63 -3.23 9.47
C CYS A 62 1.88 -2.52 9.96
N LYS A 63 2.98 -3.26 10.10
CA LYS A 63 4.30 -2.69 10.34
C LYS A 63 4.98 -2.44 9.02
N ILE A 64 5.57 -1.26 8.84
CA ILE A 64 6.18 -0.86 7.58
C ILE A 64 7.59 -0.32 7.81
N ALA A 65 8.51 -0.71 6.93
CA ALA A 65 9.81 -0.08 6.77
C ALA A 65 9.89 0.58 5.39
N TYR A 66 10.34 1.83 5.35
CA TYR A 66 10.46 2.62 4.13
C TYR A 66 11.92 2.77 3.71
N PHE A 67 12.17 2.61 2.41
CA PHE A 67 13.49 2.80 1.79
C PHE A 67 13.37 3.80 0.66
N ASP A 68 14.05 4.93 0.79
CA ASP A 68 14.05 5.99 -0.21
C ASP A 68 15.19 5.77 -1.21
N PHE A 69 14.83 5.51 -2.46
CA PHE A 69 15.72 5.53 -3.60
C PHE A 69 15.62 6.88 -4.33
N ALA A 70 16.52 7.11 -5.29
CA ALA A 70 16.57 8.37 -6.02
C ALA A 70 15.25 8.73 -6.74
N ASN A 71 14.48 7.73 -7.16
CA ASN A 71 13.29 7.92 -8.00
C ASN A 71 12.03 7.19 -7.51
N ILE A 72 12.12 6.40 -6.45
CA ILE A 72 11.00 5.63 -5.92
C ILE A 72 11.23 5.29 -4.45
N GLN A 73 10.15 5.13 -3.69
CA GLN A 73 10.18 4.57 -2.35
C GLN A 73 9.79 3.08 -2.39
N ILE A 74 10.53 2.25 -1.68
CA ILE A 74 10.19 0.83 -1.46
C ILE A 74 9.64 0.67 -0.05
N GLU A 75 8.56 -0.09 0.06
CA GLU A 75 7.96 -0.47 1.35
C GLU A 75 8.14 -1.97 1.60
N LEU A 76 8.49 -2.32 2.83
CA LEU A 76 8.39 -3.68 3.35
C LEU A 76 7.29 -3.69 4.41
N MET A 77 6.26 -4.55 4.23
CA MET A 77 5.02 -4.52 5.00
C MET A 77 4.76 -5.86 5.68
N GLU A 78 4.62 -5.83 7.01
CA GLU A 78 4.24 -7.00 7.81
C GLU A 78 2.83 -6.78 8.37
N PRO A 79 1.78 -7.39 7.79
CA PRO A 79 0.41 -7.27 8.28
C PRO A 79 0.20 -8.11 9.54
N ASN A 80 -0.72 -7.67 10.40
CA ASN A 80 -1.21 -8.51 11.49
C ASN A 80 -2.09 -9.66 10.95
N GLU A 81 -2.65 -10.49 11.83
CA GLU A 81 -3.46 -11.66 11.46
C GLU A 81 -4.90 -11.31 11.03
N VAL A 82 -5.30 -10.05 11.18
CA VAL A 82 -6.65 -9.60 10.79
C VAL A 82 -6.77 -9.57 9.26
N PRO A 83 -7.88 -10.06 8.69
CA PRO A 83 -8.11 -10.00 7.26
C PRO A 83 -7.99 -8.58 6.71
N SER A 84 -7.13 -8.42 5.72
CA SER A 84 -6.84 -7.15 5.05
C SER A 84 -6.32 -7.42 3.64
N ALA A 85 -6.23 -6.38 2.81
CA ALA A 85 -5.61 -6.51 1.50
C ALA A 85 -4.16 -7.01 1.62
N TRP A 86 -3.45 -6.63 2.68
CA TRP A 86 -2.07 -7.10 2.95
C TRP A 86 -2.04 -8.56 3.40
N ARG A 87 -2.88 -8.92 4.40
CA ARG A 87 -2.91 -10.27 4.95
C ARG A 87 -3.35 -11.29 3.91
N ASP A 88 -4.42 -11.01 3.19
CA ASP A 88 -4.94 -11.89 2.14
C ASP A 88 -3.90 -12.16 1.05
N TRP A 89 -3.17 -11.12 0.64
CA TRP A 89 -2.11 -11.27 -0.36
C TRP A 89 -0.95 -12.14 0.13
N LEU A 90 -0.48 -11.90 1.36
CA LEU A 90 0.57 -12.70 1.98
C LEU A 90 0.17 -14.16 2.11
N ASP A 91 -1.08 -14.45 2.51
CA ASP A 91 -1.59 -15.81 2.64
C ASP A 91 -1.72 -16.51 1.28
N ALA A 92 -2.15 -15.80 0.25
CA ALA A 92 -2.37 -16.36 -1.08
C ALA A 92 -1.07 -16.53 -1.89
N HIS A 93 -0.11 -15.61 -1.77
CA HIS A 93 1.07 -15.52 -2.63
C HIS A 93 2.41 -15.69 -1.89
N GLY A 94 2.42 -15.69 -0.56
CA GLY A 94 3.63 -15.64 0.23
C GLY A 94 4.31 -14.25 0.17
N GLU A 95 5.54 -14.18 0.62
CA GLU A 95 6.35 -12.95 0.54
C GLU A 95 6.57 -12.56 -0.92
N SER A 96 6.03 -11.41 -1.32
CA SER A 96 5.98 -11.02 -2.74
C SER A 96 5.64 -9.54 -2.91
N LEU A 97 5.72 -9.06 -4.15
CA LEU A 97 5.23 -7.75 -4.54
C LEU A 97 3.71 -7.67 -4.26
N HIS A 98 3.32 -6.72 -3.43
CA HIS A 98 1.93 -6.46 -3.07
C HIS A 98 1.28 -5.43 -4.01
N HIS A 99 1.90 -4.27 -4.13
CA HIS A 99 1.34 -3.19 -4.94
C HIS A 99 2.40 -2.29 -5.56
N VAL A 100 1.94 -1.53 -6.54
CA VAL A 100 2.61 -0.34 -7.07
C VAL A 100 1.69 0.86 -6.85
N SER A 101 2.27 2.01 -6.47
CA SER A 101 1.51 3.19 -6.06
C SER A 101 1.69 4.36 -7.01
N PHE A 102 0.62 5.14 -7.15
CA PHE A 102 0.62 6.37 -7.92
C PHE A 102 0.06 7.51 -7.07
N PHE A 103 0.70 8.68 -7.12
CA PHE A 103 0.10 9.91 -6.63
C PHE A 103 -0.97 10.37 -7.60
N VAL A 104 -2.18 10.60 -7.09
CA VAL A 104 -3.33 11.04 -7.87
C VAL A 104 -4.02 12.21 -7.20
N THR A 105 -4.89 12.86 -7.92
CA THR A 105 -5.89 13.78 -7.39
C THR A 105 -7.28 13.20 -7.62
N ASN A 106 -8.24 13.60 -6.79
CA ASN A 106 -9.64 13.12 -6.90
C ASN A 106 -9.74 11.57 -6.81
N THR A 107 -9.15 10.99 -5.78
CA THR A 107 -9.09 9.53 -5.58
C THR A 107 -10.44 8.84 -5.79
N ARG A 108 -11.54 9.41 -5.27
CA ARG A 108 -12.89 8.82 -5.42
C ARG A 108 -13.32 8.69 -6.89
N GLU A 109 -13.02 9.68 -7.71
CA GLU A 109 -13.33 9.66 -9.13
C GLU A 109 -12.41 8.69 -9.88
N ARG A 110 -11.14 8.64 -9.46
CA ARG A 110 -10.15 7.72 -10.00
C ARG A 110 -10.52 6.25 -9.71
N ILE A 111 -11.01 5.97 -8.51
CA ILE A 111 -11.51 4.63 -8.15
C ILE A 111 -12.62 4.21 -9.12
N ARG A 112 -13.63 5.07 -9.34
CA ARG A 112 -14.73 4.76 -10.27
C ARG A 112 -14.23 4.46 -11.69
N GLU A 113 -13.31 5.28 -12.20
CA GLU A 113 -12.70 5.07 -13.51
C GLU A 113 -12.03 3.69 -13.63
N LEU A 114 -11.30 3.27 -12.59
CA LEU A 114 -10.61 1.98 -12.58
C LEU A 114 -11.58 0.81 -12.38
N GLU A 115 -12.64 0.99 -11.60
CA GLU A 115 -13.70 0.00 -11.46
C GLU A 115 -14.45 -0.23 -12.78
N GLU A 116 -14.72 0.81 -13.56
CA GLU A 116 -15.28 0.70 -14.91
C GLU A 116 -14.37 -0.09 -15.86
N LYS A 117 -13.07 -0.11 -15.61
CA LYS A 117 -12.09 -0.93 -16.33
C LYS A 117 -11.96 -2.35 -15.80
N GLY A 118 -12.75 -2.72 -14.80
CA GLY A 118 -12.81 -4.08 -14.22
C GLY A 118 -11.85 -4.33 -13.07
N MET A 119 -11.36 -3.29 -12.42
CA MET A 119 -10.69 -3.43 -11.11
C MET A 119 -11.73 -3.43 -9.99
N GLU A 120 -11.31 -3.76 -8.78
CA GLU A 120 -12.18 -3.78 -7.59
C GLU A 120 -11.48 -3.09 -6.42
N LEU A 121 -12.14 -2.11 -5.82
CA LEU A 121 -11.66 -1.50 -4.58
C LEU A 121 -11.73 -2.54 -3.44
N VAL A 122 -10.59 -2.87 -2.84
CA VAL A 122 -10.52 -3.88 -1.77
C VAL A 122 -10.24 -3.29 -0.40
N GLN A 123 -9.50 -2.20 -0.31
CA GLN A 123 -9.20 -1.52 0.95
C GLN A 123 -8.92 -0.04 0.70
N GLN A 124 -9.35 0.81 1.63
CA GLN A 124 -9.04 2.24 1.62
C GLN A 124 -8.99 2.79 3.04
N GLY A 125 -8.37 3.94 3.19
CA GLY A 125 -8.31 4.65 4.46
C GLY A 125 -7.61 5.99 4.34
N ASP A 126 -7.62 6.74 5.43
CA ASP A 126 -6.85 7.97 5.55
C ASP A 126 -5.45 7.65 6.11
N PHE A 127 -4.47 8.52 5.82
CA PHE A 127 -3.19 8.46 6.51
C PHE A 127 -3.38 8.74 8.00
N ALA A 128 -2.55 8.12 8.84
CA ALA A 128 -2.66 8.22 10.28
C ALA A 128 -2.67 9.66 10.81
N ASP A 129 -1.96 10.57 10.13
CA ASP A 129 -1.88 12.00 10.46
C ASP A 129 -2.98 12.85 9.79
N GLY A 130 -3.87 12.24 9.00
CA GLY A 130 -4.94 12.93 8.28
C GLY A 130 -4.50 13.75 7.07
N SER A 131 -3.24 13.62 6.64
CA SER A 131 -2.68 14.42 5.53
C SER A 131 -3.04 13.93 4.14
N GLY A 132 -3.74 12.82 4.02
CA GLY A 132 -4.13 12.24 2.75
C GLY A 132 -4.85 10.92 2.92
N CYS A 133 -5.01 10.21 1.81
CA CYS A 133 -5.68 8.92 1.78
C CYS A 133 -4.98 7.92 0.84
N TYR A 134 -5.32 6.65 1.02
CA TYR A 134 -4.89 5.58 0.14
C TYR A 134 -6.07 4.69 -0.28
N ALA A 135 -5.93 4.03 -1.40
CA ALA A 135 -6.90 3.03 -1.87
C ALA A 135 -6.18 1.92 -2.63
N TYR A 136 -6.48 0.67 -2.31
CA TYR A 136 -6.00 -0.50 -3.03
C TYR A 136 -7.08 -1.05 -3.95
N LEU A 137 -6.72 -1.22 -5.23
CA LEU A 137 -7.59 -1.85 -6.23
C LEU A 137 -6.97 -3.17 -6.70
N ASP A 138 -7.78 -4.22 -6.62
CA ASP A 138 -7.45 -5.53 -7.18
C ASP A 138 -7.64 -5.47 -8.70
N THR A 139 -6.61 -5.84 -9.43
CA THR A 139 -6.61 -5.86 -10.89
C THR A 139 -7.34 -7.07 -11.49
N LYS A 140 -7.86 -7.97 -10.65
CA LYS A 140 -8.56 -9.21 -11.05
C LYS A 140 -7.72 -10.08 -12.00
N GLY A 141 -6.46 -10.27 -11.64
CA GLY A 141 -5.52 -11.11 -12.39
C GLY A 141 -4.98 -10.48 -13.69
N LYS A 142 -5.32 -9.23 -13.99
CA LYS A 142 -4.75 -8.52 -15.16
C LYS A 142 -3.28 -8.17 -14.95
N LEU A 143 -2.89 -7.90 -13.70
CA LEU A 143 -1.52 -7.67 -13.26
C LEU A 143 -1.20 -8.54 -12.05
N PRO A 144 0.08 -8.90 -11.83
CA PRO A 144 0.49 -9.73 -10.68
C PRO A 144 0.71 -8.90 -9.41
N CYS A 145 -0.06 -7.85 -9.20
CA CYS A 145 -0.04 -6.99 -8.01
C CYS A 145 -1.32 -6.16 -7.93
N LEU A 146 -1.54 -5.54 -6.76
CA LEU A 146 -2.56 -4.52 -6.60
C LEU A 146 -2.05 -3.17 -7.13
N ILE A 147 -2.97 -2.25 -7.39
CA ILE A 147 -2.67 -0.85 -7.66
C ILE A 147 -3.07 -0.04 -6.43
N GLU A 148 -2.18 0.82 -5.98
CA GLU A 148 -2.47 1.78 -4.92
C GLU A 148 -2.59 3.18 -5.48
N LEU A 149 -3.62 3.90 -5.04
CA LEU A 149 -3.78 5.33 -5.26
C LEU A 149 -3.46 6.07 -3.96
N LEU A 150 -2.62 7.09 -4.05
CA LEU A 150 -2.25 7.97 -2.95
C LEU A 150 -2.68 9.40 -3.29
N GLU A 151 -3.36 10.07 -2.37
CA GLU A 151 -3.71 11.48 -2.50
C GLU A 151 -3.29 12.23 -1.24
N ASN A 152 -2.53 13.31 -1.42
CA ASN A 152 -2.21 14.25 -0.36
C ASN A 152 -3.22 15.41 -0.38
N TYR A 153 -3.77 15.77 0.79
CA TYR A 153 -4.72 16.87 0.94
C TYR A 153 -4.05 18.24 1.04
#